data_d18df965c4788fd26862c206cdb42b74
#
_entry.id   d18df965c4788fd26862c206cdb42b74
#
_cell.length_a   1.000
_cell.length_b   1.000
_cell.length_c   1.000
_cell.angle_alpha   90.00
_cell.angle_beta   90.00
_cell.angle_gamma   90.00
#
_symmetry.space_group_name_H-M   'P 1'
#
loop_
_entity.id
_entity.type
_entity.pdbx_description
1 polymer ?
#
loop_
_entity_poly.entity_id
_entity_poly.type
_entity_poly.pdbx_seq_one_letter_code
_entity_poly.pdbx_strand_id
1 'polypeptide(L)'
;MPLQAGTRLGPYEIQSALGAGGMGEVYRARDTKLNRDVAIKVLPEVVASDPERLARFEREAQVLAALNHVNIATIYGVEQGALIMELVEGPDLQGPVPIDTALDYARQIAAGLEAAHERGIIHRDLKPANIKVTPDAS
;
A
#
# COMPACT_ATOMS: atom_id res chain seq x y z
N MET A 1 -0.67 -19.00 2.99
CA MET A 1 0.66 -19.43 2.51
C MET A 1 1.36 -18.28 1.82
N PRO A 2 2.62 -18.02 2.12
CA PRO A 2 3.34 -16.97 1.40
C PRO A 2 3.50 -17.33 -0.08
N LEU A 3 3.46 -16.32 -0.90
CA LEU A 3 3.68 -16.48 -2.34
C LEU A 3 5.17 -16.57 -2.62
N GLN A 4 5.54 -17.44 -3.54
CA GLN A 4 6.93 -17.62 -3.93
C GLN A 4 7.25 -16.80 -5.16
N ALA A 5 8.55 -16.48 -5.32
CA ALA A 5 9.03 -15.81 -6.52
C ALA A 5 8.62 -16.60 -7.77
N GLY A 6 8.17 -15.90 -8.79
CA GLY A 6 7.68 -16.50 -10.01
C GLY A 6 6.19 -16.80 -10.04
N THR A 7 5.51 -16.72 -8.88
CA THR A 7 4.05 -16.89 -8.83
C THR A 7 3.38 -15.75 -9.60
N ARG A 8 2.34 -16.07 -10.35
CA ARG A 8 1.62 -15.07 -11.13
C ARG A 8 0.22 -14.81 -10.57
N LEU A 9 -0.14 -13.53 -10.52
CA LEU A 9 -1.48 -13.05 -10.25
C LEU A 9 -1.89 -12.18 -11.42
N GLY A 10 -2.69 -12.73 -12.34
CA GLY A 10 -3.00 -12.02 -13.58
C GLY A 10 -1.72 -11.67 -14.33
N PRO A 11 -1.53 -10.40 -14.73
CA PRO A 11 -0.31 -9.97 -15.44
C PRO A 11 0.88 -9.73 -14.52
N TYR A 12 0.72 -9.94 -13.21
CA TYR A 12 1.76 -9.61 -12.21
C TYR A 12 2.55 -10.85 -11.81
N GLU A 13 3.86 -10.72 -11.78
CA GLU A 13 4.76 -11.79 -11.36
C GLU A 13 5.46 -11.41 -10.07
N ILE A 14 5.30 -12.24 -9.05
CA ILE A 14 5.91 -12.02 -7.73
C ILE A 14 7.43 -12.14 -7.82
N GLN A 15 8.14 -11.17 -7.27
CA GLN A 15 9.60 -11.17 -7.25
C GLN A 15 10.15 -11.49 -5.86
N SER A 16 9.66 -10.82 -4.83
CA SER A 16 10.16 -11.01 -3.46
C SER A 16 9.14 -10.52 -2.45
N ALA A 17 9.27 -10.98 -1.21
CA ALA A 17 8.46 -10.50 -0.11
C ALA A 17 9.03 -9.18 0.40
N LEU A 18 8.15 -8.20 0.68
CA LEU A 18 8.53 -6.93 1.27
C LEU A 18 8.20 -6.87 2.76
N GLY A 19 7.23 -7.64 3.21
CA GLY A 19 6.87 -7.69 4.61
C GLY A 19 5.58 -8.44 4.84
N ALA A 20 5.28 -8.67 6.11
CA ALA A 20 4.05 -9.28 6.54
C ALA A 20 3.59 -8.60 7.82
N GLY A 21 2.28 -8.53 8.01
CA GLY A 21 1.71 -7.92 9.20
C GLY A 21 0.27 -8.34 9.39
N GLY A 22 -0.42 -7.69 10.33
CA GLY A 22 -1.81 -7.99 10.64
C GLY A 22 -2.77 -7.75 9.49
N MET A 23 -2.37 -6.94 8.51
CA MET A 23 -3.17 -6.62 7.33
C MET A 23 -2.82 -7.50 6.12
N GLY A 24 -2.04 -8.56 6.32
CA GLY A 24 -1.64 -9.47 5.25
C GLY A 24 -0.19 -9.28 4.84
N GLU A 25 0.17 -9.88 3.72
CA GLU A 25 1.53 -9.88 3.21
C GLU A 25 1.68 -8.93 2.04
N VAL A 26 2.86 -8.29 1.94
CA VAL A 26 3.17 -7.37 0.85
C VAL A 26 4.34 -7.92 0.05
N TYR A 27 4.22 -7.87 -1.26
CA TYR A 27 5.23 -8.41 -2.18
C TYR A 27 5.63 -7.36 -3.20
N ARG A 28 6.88 -7.44 -3.63
CA ARG A 28 7.36 -6.75 -4.82
C ARG A 28 7.02 -7.64 -6.02
N ALA A 29 6.44 -7.05 -7.05
CA ALA A 29 6.05 -7.78 -8.24
C ALA A 29 6.33 -6.96 -9.49
N ARG A 30 6.35 -7.65 -10.63
CA ARG A 30 6.53 -7.02 -11.94
C ARG A 30 5.22 -7.05 -12.70
N ASP A 31 4.76 -5.89 -13.11
CA ASP A 31 3.64 -5.77 -14.06
C ASP A 31 4.19 -6.08 -15.44
N THR A 32 3.86 -7.25 -15.98
CA THR A 32 4.39 -7.69 -17.26
C THR A 32 3.71 -7.01 -18.46
N LYS A 33 2.55 -6.39 -18.24
CA LYS A 33 1.88 -5.63 -19.28
C LYS A 33 2.45 -4.24 -19.45
N LEU A 34 2.63 -3.53 -18.33
CA LEU A 34 3.13 -2.16 -18.36
C LEU A 34 4.62 -2.08 -18.11
N ASN A 35 5.24 -3.22 -17.82
CA ASN A 35 6.68 -3.36 -17.68
C ASN A 35 7.25 -2.44 -16.59
N ARG A 36 6.64 -2.51 -15.42
CA ARG A 36 7.05 -1.72 -14.25
C ARG A 36 6.90 -2.54 -12.98
N ASP A 37 7.65 -2.15 -11.94
CA ASP A 37 7.54 -2.77 -10.63
C ASP A 37 6.34 -2.21 -9.87
N VAL A 38 5.68 -3.07 -9.12
CA VAL A 38 4.52 -2.71 -8.30
C VAL A 38 4.62 -3.39 -6.95
N ALA A 39 3.84 -2.94 -5.99
CA ALA A 39 3.64 -3.63 -4.72
C ALA A 39 2.29 -4.34 -4.76
N ILE A 40 2.27 -5.58 -4.26
CA ILE A 40 1.03 -6.34 -4.15
C ILE A 40 0.79 -6.64 -2.69
N LYS A 41 -0.36 -6.20 -2.18
CA LYS A 41 -0.79 -6.49 -0.83
C LYS A 41 -1.85 -7.58 -0.88
N VAL A 42 -1.51 -8.76 -0.35
CA VAL A 42 -2.42 -9.90 -0.33
C VAL A 42 -3.24 -9.84 0.95
N LEU A 43 -4.55 -9.91 0.81
CA LEU A 43 -5.46 -9.88 1.95
C LEU A 43 -5.33 -11.13 2.81
N PRO A 44 -5.52 -11.01 4.13
CA PRO A 44 -5.66 -12.19 4.99
C PRO A 44 -6.82 -13.06 4.50
N GLU A 45 -6.67 -14.36 4.65
CA GLU A 45 -7.68 -15.30 4.17
C GLU A 45 -9.04 -15.08 4.83
N VAL A 46 -9.07 -14.63 6.10
CA VAL A 46 -10.34 -14.34 6.76
C VAL A 46 -11.12 -13.24 6.05
N VAL A 47 -10.43 -12.31 5.41
CA VAL A 47 -11.08 -11.25 4.63
C VAL A 47 -11.42 -11.74 3.24
N ALA A 48 -10.47 -12.41 2.58
CA ALA A 48 -10.64 -12.90 1.22
C ALA A 48 -11.74 -13.96 1.11
N SER A 49 -11.99 -14.73 2.17
CA SER A 49 -13.01 -15.76 2.19
C SER A 49 -14.39 -15.26 2.63
N ASP A 50 -14.50 -14.03 3.09
CA ASP A 50 -15.76 -13.43 3.53
C ASP A 50 -16.28 -12.49 2.43
N PRO A 51 -17.38 -12.86 1.73
CA PRO A 51 -17.88 -12.03 0.62
C PRO A 51 -18.23 -10.59 1.01
N GLU A 52 -18.75 -10.37 2.21
CA GLU A 52 -19.08 -9.01 2.67
C GLU A 52 -17.84 -8.17 2.88
N ARG A 53 -16.82 -8.74 3.53
CA ARG A 53 -15.56 -8.04 3.77
C ARG A 53 -14.83 -7.77 2.47
N LEU A 54 -14.83 -8.74 1.57
CA LEU A 54 -14.18 -8.59 0.26
C LEU A 54 -14.87 -7.50 -0.55
N ALA A 55 -16.19 -7.48 -0.58
CA ALA A 55 -16.95 -6.46 -1.29
C ALA A 55 -16.68 -5.05 -0.73
N ARG A 56 -16.58 -4.92 0.60
CA ARG A 56 -16.25 -3.65 1.24
C ARG A 56 -14.84 -3.22 0.87
N PHE A 57 -13.90 -4.14 0.91
CA PHE A 57 -12.51 -3.87 0.53
C PHE A 57 -12.43 -3.36 -0.91
N GLU A 58 -13.11 -4.02 -1.84
CA GLU A 58 -13.11 -3.61 -3.23
C GLU A 58 -13.72 -2.22 -3.43
N ARG A 59 -14.78 -1.88 -2.69
CA ARG A 59 -15.38 -0.54 -2.77
C ARG A 59 -14.44 0.52 -2.22
N GLU A 60 -13.79 0.26 -1.09
CA GLU A 60 -12.82 1.19 -0.53
C GLU A 60 -11.62 1.36 -1.46
N ALA A 61 -11.18 0.28 -2.09
CA ALA A 61 -10.09 0.34 -3.04
C ALA A 61 -10.45 1.18 -4.27
N GLN A 62 -11.70 1.09 -4.76
CA GLN A 62 -12.15 1.92 -5.87
C GLN A 62 -12.12 3.41 -5.52
N VAL A 63 -12.53 3.76 -4.31
CA VAL A 63 -12.48 5.15 -3.86
C VAL A 63 -11.03 5.63 -3.77
N LEU A 64 -10.15 4.83 -3.18
CA LEU A 64 -8.73 5.16 -3.09
C LEU A 64 -8.05 5.22 -4.45
N ALA A 65 -8.47 4.37 -5.39
CA ALA A 65 -7.88 4.36 -6.73
C ALA A 65 -8.15 5.67 -7.48
N ALA A 66 -9.25 6.35 -7.15
CA ALA A 66 -9.57 7.66 -7.72
C ALA A 66 -8.80 8.80 -7.03
N LEU A 67 -8.17 8.52 -5.91
CA LEU A 67 -7.41 9.51 -5.15
C LEU A 67 -5.99 9.58 -5.69
N ASN A 68 -5.56 10.79 -6.05
CA ASN A 68 -4.21 11.04 -6.52
C ASN A 68 -3.58 12.08 -5.59
N HIS A 69 -2.69 11.64 -4.72
CA HIS A 69 -2.03 12.51 -3.76
C HIS A 69 -0.58 12.09 -3.59
N VAL A 70 0.32 13.08 -3.53
CA VAL A 70 1.76 12.84 -3.48
C VAL A 70 2.18 12.07 -2.22
N ASN A 71 1.43 12.17 -1.15
CA ASN A 71 1.75 11.50 0.12
C ASN A 71 0.98 10.19 0.34
N ILE A 72 0.30 9.70 -0.69
CA ILE A 72 -0.42 8.43 -0.64
C ILE A 72 0.01 7.57 -1.83
N ALA A 73 0.39 6.32 -1.55
CA ALA A 73 0.71 5.37 -2.62
C ALA A 73 -0.51 5.13 -3.49
N THR A 74 -0.34 5.27 -4.79
CA THR A 74 -1.45 5.12 -5.74
C THR A 74 -1.88 3.67 -5.85
N ILE A 75 -3.18 3.42 -5.85
CA ILE A 75 -3.73 2.09 -6.10
C ILE A 75 -3.94 1.94 -7.59
N TYR A 76 -3.37 0.88 -8.16
CA TYR A 76 -3.49 0.59 -9.59
C TYR A 76 -4.63 -0.35 -9.91
N GLY A 77 -5.03 -1.20 -8.96
CA GLY A 77 -6.13 -2.11 -9.19
C GLY A 77 -6.27 -3.16 -8.11
N VAL A 78 -7.23 -4.05 -8.32
CA VAL A 78 -7.50 -5.20 -7.45
C VAL A 78 -7.48 -6.45 -8.33
N GLU A 79 -6.78 -7.48 -7.88
CA GLU A 79 -6.66 -8.73 -8.64
C GLU A 79 -6.76 -9.91 -7.69
N GLN A 80 -7.80 -10.72 -7.82
CA GLN A 80 -7.96 -11.98 -7.06
C GLN A 80 -7.77 -11.81 -5.54
N GLY A 81 -8.39 -10.77 -4.96
CA GLY A 81 -8.27 -10.52 -3.52
C GLY A 81 -6.98 -9.88 -3.09
N ALA A 82 -6.19 -9.39 -4.02
CA ALA A 82 -4.96 -8.67 -3.75
C ALA A 82 -5.06 -7.23 -4.27
N LEU A 83 -4.40 -6.33 -3.58
CA LEU A 83 -4.35 -4.91 -3.94
C LEU A 83 -3.05 -4.64 -4.68
N ILE A 84 -3.17 -4.10 -5.89
CA ILE A 84 -2.01 -3.72 -6.71
C ILE A 84 -1.81 -2.23 -6.54
N MET A 85 -0.62 -1.84 -6.14
CA MET A 85 -0.38 -0.45 -5.80
C MET A 85 1.03 0.00 -6.18
N GLU A 86 1.25 1.30 -6.10
CA GLU A 86 2.54 1.90 -6.34
C GLU A 86 3.59 1.31 -5.40
N LEU A 87 4.73 0.91 -5.97
CA LEU A 87 5.89 0.49 -5.17
C LEU A 87 6.62 1.76 -4.74
N VAL A 88 6.53 2.08 -3.47
CA VAL A 88 7.20 3.25 -2.91
C VAL A 88 8.57 2.81 -2.40
N GLU A 89 9.62 3.27 -3.07
CA GLU A 89 10.99 2.96 -2.69
C GLU A 89 11.40 3.83 -1.50
N GLY A 90 12.09 3.25 -0.56
CA GLY A 90 12.56 3.93 0.63
C GLY A 90 12.34 3.10 1.89
N PRO A 91 13.04 3.43 2.97
CA PRO A 91 12.86 2.74 4.24
C PRO A 91 11.56 3.12 4.91
N ASP A 92 11.10 2.27 5.81
CA ASP A 92 10.02 2.62 6.72
C ASP A 92 10.47 3.78 7.61
N LEU A 93 9.48 4.55 8.08
CA LEU A 93 9.76 5.62 9.02
C LEU A 93 10.38 5.05 10.29
N GLN A 94 11.53 5.58 10.67
CA GLN A 94 12.24 5.19 11.88
C GLN A 94 12.63 6.43 12.68
N GLY A 95 12.63 6.30 13.98
CA GLY A 95 13.09 7.34 14.90
C GLY A 95 14.33 6.92 15.63
N PRO A 96 14.95 7.84 16.40
CA PRO A 96 14.56 9.27 16.44
C PRO A 96 15.08 10.03 15.22
N VAL A 97 14.37 11.11 14.89
CA VAL A 97 14.77 12.04 13.83
C VAL A 97 14.83 13.46 14.41
N PRO A 98 15.58 14.38 13.77
CA PRO A 98 15.59 15.79 14.20
C PRO A 98 14.17 16.36 14.21
N ILE A 99 13.93 17.33 15.10
CA ILE A 99 12.58 17.86 15.29
C ILE A 99 12.03 18.52 14.02
N ASP A 100 12.88 19.21 13.28
CA ASP A 100 12.45 19.84 12.03
C ASP A 100 12.02 18.80 11.00
N THR A 101 12.76 17.69 10.92
CA THR A 101 12.42 16.57 10.06
C THR A 101 11.13 15.92 10.51
N ALA A 102 10.95 15.72 11.81
CA ALA A 102 9.73 15.13 12.37
C ALA A 102 8.50 15.98 12.05
N LEU A 103 8.63 17.31 12.15
CA LEU A 103 7.52 18.22 11.83
C LEU A 103 7.19 18.18 10.33
N ASP A 104 8.19 18.07 9.49
CA ASP A 104 7.96 17.96 8.04
C ASP A 104 7.26 16.65 7.70
N TYR A 105 7.70 15.54 8.27
CA TYR A 105 7.04 14.25 8.07
C TYR A 105 5.60 14.29 8.58
N ALA A 106 5.37 14.87 9.76
CA ALA A 106 4.03 14.98 10.32
C ALA A 106 3.11 15.79 9.41
N ARG A 107 3.62 16.85 8.81
CA ARG A 107 2.85 17.67 7.88
C ARG A 107 2.46 16.88 6.64
N GLN A 108 3.37 16.11 6.08
CA GLN A 108 3.12 15.29 4.91
C GLN A 108 2.11 14.17 5.21
N ILE A 109 2.26 13.51 6.36
CA ILE A 109 1.33 12.47 6.80
C ILE A 109 -0.07 13.06 6.98
N ALA A 110 -0.16 14.21 7.63
CA ALA A 110 -1.43 14.90 7.85
C ALA A 110 -2.10 15.27 6.52
N ALA A 111 -1.33 15.75 5.54
CA ALA A 111 -1.85 16.09 4.23
C ALA A 111 -2.44 14.86 3.52
N GLY A 112 -1.76 13.71 3.59
CA GLY A 112 -2.27 12.47 3.04
C GLY A 112 -3.53 12.00 3.72
N LEU A 113 -3.55 12.02 5.05
CA LEU A 113 -4.73 11.63 5.82
C LEU A 113 -5.93 12.55 5.55
N GLU A 114 -5.68 13.86 5.44
CA GLU A 114 -6.74 14.81 5.12
C GLU A 114 -7.34 14.52 3.75
N ALA A 115 -6.51 14.26 2.75
CA ALA A 115 -6.99 13.91 1.41
C ALA A 115 -7.84 12.64 1.43
N ALA A 116 -7.43 11.63 2.18
CA ALA A 116 -8.20 10.40 2.33
C ALA A 116 -9.51 10.63 3.06
N HIS A 117 -9.49 11.42 4.14
CA HIS A 117 -10.68 11.72 4.93
C HIS A 117 -11.72 12.49 4.12
N GLU A 118 -11.31 13.38 3.23
CA GLU A 118 -12.21 14.09 2.33
C GLU A 118 -12.96 13.14 1.40
N ARG A 119 -12.43 11.96 1.16
CA ARG A 119 -13.06 10.90 0.37
C ARG A 119 -13.79 9.87 1.23
N GLY A 120 -13.88 10.12 2.54
CA GLY A 120 -14.58 9.23 3.47
C GLY A 120 -13.78 8.03 3.94
N ILE A 121 -12.47 8.05 3.74
CA ILE A 121 -11.60 6.95 4.12
C ILE A 121 -10.84 7.30 5.39
N ILE A 122 -10.87 6.40 6.35
CA ILE A 122 -10.17 6.55 7.61
C ILE A 122 -9.09 5.46 7.68
N HIS A 123 -7.84 5.88 7.86
CA HIS A 123 -6.74 4.94 8.07
C HIS A 123 -6.84 4.38 9.49
N ARG A 124 -6.91 3.07 9.61
CA ARG A 124 -7.10 2.40 10.90
C ARG A 124 -5.86 1.70 11.43
N ASP A 125 -4.74 1.82 10.72
CA ASP A 125 -3.51 1.11 11.06
C ASP A 125 -2.28 1.97 10.74
N LEU A 126 -2.33 3.24 11.17
CA LEU A 126 -1.20 4.15 10.96
C LEU A 126 -0.07 3.82 11.94
N LYS A 127 1.06 3.42 11.40
CA LYS A 127 2.25 3.08 12.17
C LYS A 127 3.49 3.25 11.28
N PRO A 128 4.71 3.34 11.86
CA PRO A 128 5.92 3.55 11.06
C PRO A 128 6.14 2.53 9.95
N ALA A 129 5.71 1.28 10.13
CA ALA A 129 5.85 0.26 9.10
C ALA A 129 5.03 0.55 7.84
N ASN A 130 4.00 1.42 7.94
CA ASN A 130 3.14 1.80 6.82
C ASN A 130 3.53 3.15 6.23
N ILE A 131 4.64 3.73 6.67
CA ILE A 131 5.13 5.03 6.21
C ILE A 131 6.50 4.85 5.61
N LYS A 132 6.66 5.25 4.35
CA LYS A 132 7.93 5.19 3.64
C LYS A 132 8.51 6.58 3.50
N VAL A 133 9.83 6.67 3.65
CA VAL A 133 10.55 7.94 3.44
C VAL A 133 11.23 7.84 2.09
N THR A 134 10.78 8.65 1.15
CA THR A 134 11.35 8.65 -0.20
C THR A 134 12.60 9.53 -0.27
N PRO A 135 13.51 9.28 -1.22
CA PRO A 135 14.76 10.04 -1.31
C PRO A 135 14.56 11.54 -1.50
N ASP A 136 13.46 11.95 -2.13
CA ASP A 136 13.13 13.36 -2.38
C ASP A 136 12.17 13.95 -1.36
N ALA A 137 11.92 13.26 -0.24
CA ALA A 137 11.15 13.81 0.87
C ALA A 137 11.98 14.89 1.55
N SER A 138 11.50 16.09 1.53
CA SER A 138 12.23 17.24 2.07
C SER A 138 11.34 18.04 2.99
#